data_6a0998a88d66f2cb1fc08642b382db5e
#
_entry.id   6a0998a88d66f2cb1fc08642b382db5e
#
_cell.length_a   1.000
_cell.length_b   1.000
_cell.length_c   1.000
_cell.angle_alpha   90.00
_cell.angle_beta   90.00
_cell.angle_gamma   90.00
#
_symmetry.space_group_name_H-M   'P 1'
#
loop_
_entity.id
_entity.type
_entity.pdbx_description
1 polymer ?
#
loop_
_entity_poly.entity_id
_entity_poly.type
_entity_poly.pdbx_seq_one_letter_code
_entity_poly.pdbx_strand_id
1 'polypeptide(L)'
;MTRKNPVWLSIAQTLKDEIAEGLYPAGTKLPTEAQLSARFGVNRHTVRHALASMNEDGITVSQRGSGVFVASNPPADYQLGARVRFHQNIAATGRAPSRQVIRIETRPAKAEERDALGVDMVHVVEGISSGDALPICHFISALPAQRFADLPQIMETERSISKTLERLGVTDYTRHSTRITATIAKGPRAGMLKVSEGSPLLRTEAINVDRDGAPIEYGLSWFVGDRVALTVANDGH
;
A
#
# COMPACT_ATOMS: atom_id res chain seq x y z
N MET A 1 -44.63 16.60 15.59
CA MET A 1 -43.46 17.52 15.67
C MET A 1 -42.31 16.87 14.93
N THR A 2 -42.06 17.27 13.69
CA THR A 2 -40.95 16.73 12.86
C THR A 2 -39.63 17.26 13.44
N ARG A 3 -38.80 16.37 14.00
CA ARG A 3 -37.44 16.73 14.42
C ARG A 3 -36.68 17.22 13.18
N LYS A 4 -36.40 18.52 13.11
CA LYS A 4 -35.46 19.05 12.09
C LYS A 4 -34.13 18.37 12.27
N ASN A 5 -33.67 17.64 11.25
CA ASN A 5 -32.33 17.06 11.25
C ASN A 5 -31.31 18.17 11.52
N PRO A 6 -30.28 17.90 12.34
CA PRO A 6 -29.21 18.87 12.57
C PRO A 6 -28.56 19.29 11.24
N VAL A 7 -28.27 20.56 11.08
CA VAL A 7 -27.76 21.15 9.83
C VAL A 7 -26.47 20.46 9.36
N TRP A 8 -25.58 20.08 10.28
CA TRP A 8 -24.36 19.37 9.94
C TRP A 8 -24.62 18.00 9.31
N LEU A 9 -25.70 17.31 9.70
CA LEU A 9 -26.09 16.02 9.12
C LEU A 9 -26.52 16.15 7.66
N SER A 10 -27.28 17.23 7.35
CA SER A 10 -27.68 17.55 5.98
C SER A 10 -26.49 17.88 5.10
N ILE A 11 -25.49 18.60 5.62
CA ILE A 11 -24.24 18.91 4.92
C ILE A 11 -23.45 17.60 4.66
N ALA A 12 -23.30 16.75 5.67
CA ALA A 12 -22.62 15.47 5.53
C ALA A 12 -23.31 14.60 4.45
N GLN A 13 -24.64 14.54 4.46
CA GLN A 13 -25.39 13.78 3.45
C GLN A 13 -25.20 14.34 2.04
N THR A 14 -25.31 15.66 1.86
CA THR A 14 -25.06 16.30 0.56
C THR A 14 -23.68 15.98 0.03
N LEU A 15 -22.64 16.07 0.86
CA LEU A 15 -21.28 15.75 0.44
C LEU A 15 -21.09 14.25 0.13
N LYS A 16 -21.78 13.35 0.86
CA LYS A 16 -21.79 11.90 0.57
C LYS A 16 -22.42 11.61 -0.79
N ASP A 17 -23.54 12.24 -1.10
CA ASP A 17 -24.24 12.10 -2.38
C ASP A 17 -23.36 12.60 -3.54
N GLU A 18 -22.71 13.75 -3.39
CA GLU A 18 -21.77 14.31 -4.36
C GLU A 18 -20.54 13.43 -4.59
N ILE A 19 -20.03 12.77 -3.55
CA ILE A 19 -18.96 11.78 -3.66
C ILE A 19 -19.45 10.54 -4.42
N ALA A 20 -20.66 10.06 -4.11
CA ALA A 20 -21.25 8.91 -4.79
C ALA A 20 -21.54 9.19 -6.26
N GLU A 21 -21.93 10.43 -6.62
CA GLU A 21 -22.14 10.90 -7.99
C GLU A 21 -20.83 11.19 -8.74
N GLY A 22 -19.66 11.06 -8.06
CA GLY A 22 -18.33 11.23 -8.66
C GLY A 22 -17.87 12.68 -8.78
N LEU A 23 -18.57 13.65 -8.18
CA LEU A 23 -18.14 15.07 -8.17
C LEU A 23 -16.81 15.24 -7.42
N TYR A 24 -16.57 14.42 -6.39
CA TYR A 24 -15.30 14.30 -5.69
C TYR A 24 -14.81 12.86 -5.78
N PRO A 25 -13.95 12.53 -6.75
CA PRO A 25 -13.38 11.18 -6.89
C PRO A 25 -12.58 10.75 -5.65
N ALA A 26 -12.49 9.45 -5.44
CA ALA A 26 -11.66 8.86 -4.37
C ALA A 26 -10.22 9.41 -4.40
N GLY A 27 -9.68 9.76 -3.24
CA GLY A 27 -8.35 10.36 -3.07
C GLY A 27 -8.25 11.84 -3.40
N THR A 28 -9.32 12.50 -3.89
CA THR A 28 -9.30 13.94 -4.16
C THR A 28 -9.55 14.75 -2.88
N LYS A 29 -9.01 15.94 -2.86
CA LYS A 29 -9.20 16.89 -1.75
C LYS A 29 -10.58 17.52 -1.81
N LEU A 30 -11.31 17.46 -0.71
CA LEU A 30 -12.56 18.23 -0.55
C LEU A 30 -12.26 19.74 -0.43
N PRO A 31 -13.24 20.60 -0.76
CA PRO A 31 -13.12 22.02 -0.50
C PRO A 31 -12.82 22.29 0.98
N THR A 32 -12.09 23.35 1.25
CA THR A 32 -11.70 23.73 2.62
C THR A 32 -12.91 24.06 3.50
N GLU A 33 -12.76 23.95 4.83
CA GLU A 33 -13.80 24.35 5.77
C GLU A 33 -14.35 25.76 5.48
N ALA A 34 -13.51 26.67 5.04
CA ALA A 34 -13.92 28.04 4.68
C ALA A 34 -14.79 28.08 3.42
N GLN A 35 -14.41 27.33 2.39
CA GLN A 35 -15.17 27.23 1.14
C GLN A 35 -16.51 26.53 1.36
N LEU A 36 -16.53 25.43 2.15
CA LEU A 36 -17.77 24.74 2.49
C LEU A 36 -18.68 25.61 3.39
N SER A 37 -18.11 26.36 4.33
CA SER A 37 -18.83 27.32 5.17
C SER A 37 -19.53 28.39 4.32
N ALA A 38 -18.83 28.96 3.35
CA ALA A 38 -19.39 29.93 2.41
C ALA A 38 -20.46 29.28 1.52
N ARG A 39 -20.24 28.09 1.00
CA ARG A 39 -21.14 27.36 0.11
C ARG A 39 -22.49 27.03 0.80
N PHE A 40 -22.44 26.53 2.04
CA PHE A 40 -23.62 26.09 2.78
C PHE A 40 -24.24 27.20 3.65
N GLY A 41 -23.63 28.38 3.72
CA GLY A 41 -24.12 29.50 4.51
C GLY A 41 -24.14 29.23 6.03
N VAL A 42 -23.17 28.45 6.54
CA VAL A 42 -23.06 28.04 7.94
C VAL A 42 -21.71 28.43 8.54
N ASN A 43 -21.58 28.35 9.86
CA ASN A 43 -20.29 28.58 10.51
C ASN A 43 -19.32 27.39 10.29
N ARG A 44 -18.01 27.63 10.43
CA ARG A 44 -16.97 26.59 10.24
C ARG A 44 -17.10 25.42 11.23
N HIS A 45 -17.64 25.64 12.41
CA HIS A 45 -17.88 24.57 13.40
C HIS A 45 -18.87 23.53 12.90
N THR A 46 -19.94 23.96 12.24
CA THR A 46 -20.94 23.07 11.64
C THR A 46 -20.35 22.23 10.52
N VAL A 47 -19.53 22.86 9.66
CA VAL A 47 -18.79 22.13 8.59
C VAL A 47 -17.82 21.13 9.17
N ARG A 48 -17.05 21.54 10.19
CA ARG A 48 -16.09 20.63 10.86
C ARG A 48 -16.77 19.42 11.47
N HIS A 49 -17.95 19.61 12.07
CA HIS A 49 -18.74 18.50 12.61
C HIS A 49 -19.22 17.55 11.51
N ALA A 50 -19.68 18.06 10.37
CA ALA A 50 -20.05 17.24 9.22
C ALA A 50 -18.85 16.43 8.67
N LEU A 51 -17.70 17.08 8.50
CA LEU A 51 -16.48 16.41 8.02
C LEU A 51 -15.95 15.39 9.03
N ALA A 52 -16.03 15.66 10.33
CA ALA A 52 -15.64 14.70 11.37
C ALA A 52 -16.52 13.45 11.33
N SER A 53 -17.84 13.61 11.20
CA SER A 53 -18.76 12.48 11.04
C SER A 53 -18.44 11.65 9.78
N MET A 54 -18.16 12.30 8.65
CA MET A 54 -17.77 11.59 7.42
C MET A 54 -16.43 10.85 7.58
N ASN A 55 -15.53 11.38 8.40
CA ASN A 55 -14.25 10.73 8.73
C ASN A 55 -14.45 9.51 9.64
N GLU A 56 -15.34 9.60 10.64
CA GLU A 56 -15.75 8.47 11.49
C GLU A 56 -16.43 7.36 10.68
N ASP A 57 -17.21 7.73 9.66
CA ASP A 57 -17.83 6.78 8.73
C ASP A 57 -16.85 6.21 7.68
N GLY A 58 -15.56 6.62 7.70
CA GLY A 58 -14.55 6.17 6.77
C GLY A 58 -14.71 6.70 5.33
N ILE A 59 -15.59 7.69 5.11
CA ILE A 59 -15.85 8.29 3.78
C ILE A 59 -14.80 9.34 3.43
N THR A 60 -14.22 9.96 4.43
CA THR A 60 -13.15 10.95 4.26
C THR A 60 -11.99 10.66 5.20
N VAL A 61 -10.81 11.19 4.87
CA VAL A 61 -9.59 11.13 5.69
C VAL A 61 -9.04 12.53 5.88
N SER A 62 -8.82 12.92 7.13
CA SER A 62 -8.20 14.21 7.47
C SER A 62 -6.68 14.09 7.46
N GLN A 63 -6.00 14.90 6.67
CA GLN A 63 -4.54 15.00 6.65
C GLN A 63 -4.12 16.32 7.29
N ARG A 64 -3.40 16.23 8.43
CA ARG A 64 -2.98 17.40 9.19
C ARG A 64 -2.18 18.37 8.33
N GLY A 65 -2.61 19.63 8.26
CA GLY A 65 -1.99 20.67 7.43
C GLY A 65 -2.31 20.59 5.93
N SER A 66 -2.86 19.47 5.44
CA SER A 66 -3.19 19.27 4.02
C SER A 66 -4.69 19.41 3.71
N GLY A 67 -5.57 19.10 4.66
CA GLY A 67 -7.03 19.19 4.50
C GLY A 67 -7.74 17.85 4.61
N VAL A 68 -8.98 17.81 4.13
CA VAL A 68 -9.83 16.61 4.12
C VAL A 68 -9.89 16.04 2.69
N PHE A 69 -9.71 14.75 2.55
CA PHE A 69 -9.73 14.03 1.27
C PHE A 69 -10.85 12.99 1.29
N VAL A 70 -11.42 12.72 0.14
CA VAL A 70 -12.32 11.57 -0.02
C VAL A 70 -11.51 10.31 0.25
N ALA A 71 -12.01 9.44 1.11
CA ALA A 71 -11.34 8.18 1.38
C ALA A 71 -11.17 7.43 0.05
N SER A 72 -9.95 7.07 -0.23
CA SER A 72 -9.69 6.07 -1.25
C SER A 72 -10.42 4.82 -0.80
N ASN A 73 -10.99 4.05 -1.74
CA ASN A 73 -11.71 2.77 -1.50
C ASN A 73 -11.26 2.03 -0.24
N PRO A 74 -12.12 1.24 0.42
CA PRO A 74 -11.74 0.48 1.61
C PRO A 74 -10.37 -0.16 1.40
N PRO A 75 -9.54 -0.29 2.45
CA PRO A 75 -8.22 -0.86 2.33
C PRO A 75 -8.26 -2.12 1.47
N ALA A 76 -7.38 -2.23 0.48
CA ALA A 76 -7.31 -3.42 -0.37
C ALA A 76 -7.02 -4.62 0.53
N ASP A 77 -7.85 -5.66 0.46
CA ASP A 77 -7.62 -6.90 1.18
C ASP A 77 -6.46 -7.66 0.53
N TYR A 78 -5.30 -7.64 1.20
CA TYR A 78 -4.08 -8.26 0.73
C TYR A 78 -3.85 -9.59 1.45
N GLN A 79 -4.17 -10.68 0.77
CA GLN A 79 -4.07 -12.03 1.32
C GLN A 79 -2.62 -12.44 1.52
N LEU A 80 -2.27 -12.81 2.76
CA LEU A 80 -0.99 -13.40 3.14
C LEU A 80 -1.15 -14.92 3.24
N GLY A 81 -0.88 -15.60 2.14
CA GLY A 81 -0.90 -17.06 2.07
C GLY A 81 0.46 -17.62 1.65
N ALA A 82 0.52 -18.91 1.35
CA ALA A 82 1.74 -19.57 0.88
C ALA A 82 2.24 -19.03 -0.46
N ARG A 83 1.35 -18.52 -1.32
CA ARG A 83 1.69 -17.90 -2.60
C ARG A 83 1.23 -16.45 -2.65
N VAL A 84 2.07 -15.53 -2.15
CA VAL A 84 1.78 -14.10 -2.11
C VAL A 84 2.33 -13.42 -3.34
N ARG A 85 1.44 -12.95 -4.22
CA ARG A 85 1.82 -12.22 -5.44
C ARG A 85 1.08 -10.88 -5.49
N PHE A 86 1.83 -9.78 -5.39
CA PHE A 86 1.25 -8.43 -5.32
C PHE A 86 0.22 -8.15 -6.42
N HIS A 87 0.58 -8.42 -7.68
CA HIS A 87 -0.31 -8.14 -8.81
C HIS A 87 -1.64 -8.89 -8.70
N GLN A 88 -1.62 -10.17 -8.30
CA GLN A 88 -2.82 -10.98 -8.16
C GLN A 88 -3.68 -10.48 -7.00
N ASN A 89 -3.06 -10.20 -5.85
CA ASN A 89 -3.77 -9.71 -4.67
C ASN A 89 -4.46 -8.37 -4.94
N ILE A 90 -3.78 -7.41 -5.56
CA ILE A 90 -4.37 -6.10 -5.85
C ILE A 90 -5.42 -6.19 -6.96
N ALA A 91 -5.17 -6.96 -8.03
CA ALA A 91 -6.17 -7.18 -9.07
C ALA A 91 -7.45 -7.85 -8.54
N ALA A 92 -7.35 -8.77 -7.59
CA ALA A 92 -8.50 -9.40 -6.93
C ALA A 92 -9.39 -8.41 -6.17
N THR A 93 -8.87 -7.25 -5.78
CA THR A 93 -9.65 -6.16 -5.16
C THR A 93 -10.32 -5.23 -6.18
N GLY A 94 -10.23 -5.52 -7.48
CA GLY A 94 -10.76 -4.69 -8.57
C GLY A 94 -9.88 -3.49 -8.93
N ARG A 95 -8.70 -3.33 -8.32
CA ARG A 95 -7.77 -2.24 -8.60
C ARG A 95 -6.76 -2.63 -9.67
N ALA A 96 -6.33 -1.67 -10.48
CA ALA A 96 -5.28 -1.85 -11.48
C ALA A 96 -3.89 -1.84 -10.79
N PRO A 97 -3.18 -3.00 -10.69
CA PRO A 97 -1.88 -3.05 -10.07
C PRO A 97 -0.80 -2.48 -10.99
N SER A 98 0.11 -1.72 -10.44
CA SER A 98 1.31 -1.27 -11.14
C SER A 98 2.54 -1.33 -10.23
N ARG A 99 3.73 -1.40 -10.85
CA ARG A 99 5.01 -1.41 -10.13
C ARG A 99 6.01 -0.51 -10.82
N GLN A 100 6.67 0.33 -10.02
CA GLN A 100 7.79 1.15 -10.44
C GLN A 100 9.04 0.65 -9.72
N VAL A 101 10.03 0.17 -10.48
CA VAL A 101 11.37 -0.11 -9.96
C VAL A 101 12.13 1.20 -9.86
N ILE A 102 12.65 1.50 -8.69
CA ILE A 102 13.43 2.71 -8.40
C ILE A 102 14.91 2.44 -8.57
N ARG A 103 15.37 1.28 -8.08
CA ARG A 103 16.78 0.93 -8.06
C ARG A 103 16.97 -0.58 -8.17
N ILE A 104 18.01 -0.96 -8.91
CA ILE A 104 18.56 -2.31 -8.93
C ILE A 104 20.05 -2.15 -8.65
N GLU A 105 20.56 -2.88 -7.67
CA GLU A 105 22.00 -2.87 -7.35
C GLU A 105 22.49 -4.27 -6.96
N THR A 106 23.74 -4.53 -7.21
CA THR A 106 24.43 -5.75 -6.73
C THR A 106 25.43 -5.33 -5.67
N ARG A 107 25.33 -5.91 -4.48
CA ARG A 107 26.16 -5.55 -3.33
C ARG A 107 26.35 -6.71 -2.36
N PRO A 108 27.31 -6.62 -1.43
CA PRO A 108 27.40 -7.53 -0.30
C PRO A 108 26.09 -7.61 0.49
N ALA A 109 25.72 -8.81 0.92
CA ALA A 109 24.56 -9.04 1.75
C ALA A 109 24.73 -8.41 3.14
N LYS A 110 23.69 -7.75 3.63
CA LYS A 110 23.61 -7.31 5.03
C LYS A 110 23.47 -8.53 5.95
N ALA A 111 23.64 -8.35 7.26
CA ALA A 111 23.58 -9.44 8.21
C ALA A 111 22.26 -10.23 8.10
N GLU A 112 21.13 -9.53 8.12
CA GLU A 112 19.79 -10.14 8.05
C GLU A 112 19.54 -10.85 6.72
N GLU A 113 20.08 -10.31 5.61
CA GLU A 113 19.98 -10.91 4.27
C GLU A 113 20.86 -12.17 4.19
N ARG A 114 22.07 -12.14 4.77
CA ARG A 114 22.96 -13.29 4.84
C ARG A 114 22.36 -14.40 5.70
N ASP A 115 21.81 -14.05 6.85
CA ASP A 115 21.18 -15.02 7.76
C ASP A 115 19.97 -15.68 7.09
N ALA A 116 19.19 -14.91 6.31
CA ALA A 116 17.99 -15.41 5.63
C ALA A 116 18.28 -16.21 4.37
N LEU A 117 19.30 -15.82 3.58
CA LEU A 117 19.57 -16.37 2.25
C LEU A 117 20.78 -17.29 2.19
N GLY A 118 21.67 -17.24 3.18
CA GLY A 118 22.91 -18.05 3.21
C GLY A 118 23.94 -17.65 2.15
N VAL A 119 23.95 -16.37 1.70
CA VAL A 119 24.83 -15.89 0.62
C VAL A 119 25.56 -14.60 0.99
N ASP A 120 26.72 -14.37 0.38
CA ASP A 120 27.52 -13.16 0.62
C ASP A 120 27.17 -12.01 -0.31
N MET A 121 26.61 -12.28 -1.48
CA MET A 121 26.25 -11.27 -2.48
C MET A 121 24.81 -11.36 -2.88
N VAL A 122 24.13 -10.20 -2.99
CA VAL A 122 22.73 -10.10 -3.38
C VAL A 122 22.51 -9.07 -4.48
N HIS A 123 21.54 -9.35 -5.34
CA HIS A 123 20.87 -8.32 -6.12
C HIS A 123 19.73 -7.75 -5.29
N VAL A 124 19.69 -6.43 -5.18
CA VAL A 124 18.64 -5.71 -4.45
C VAL A 124 17.77 -4.97 -5.45
N VAL A 125 16.49 -5.22 -5.40
CA VAL A 125 15.46 -4.53 -6.19
C VAL A 125 14.61 -3.70 -5.24
N GLU A 126 14.60 -2.40 -5.44
CA GLU A 126 13.79 -1.44 -4.66
C GLU A 126 12.74 -0.80 -5.56
N GLY A 127 11.53 -0.64 -5.05
CA GLY A 127 10.47 -0.01 -5.82
C GLY A 127 9.19 0.28 -5.05
N ILE A 128 8.23 0.84 -5.78
CA ILE A 128 6.89 1.16 -5.32
C ILE A 128 5.89 0.29 -6.07
N SER A 129 4.97 -0.28 -5.34
CA SER A 129 3.81 -0.97 -5.88
C SER A 129 2.55 -0.13 -5.61
N SER A 130 1.71 0.02 -6.63
CA SER A 130 0.51 0.88 -6.59
C SER A 130 -0.73 0.11 -7.04
N GLY A 131 -1.90 0.58 -6.61
CA GLY A 131 -3.22 0.22 -7.14
C GLY A 131 -3.93 1.49 -7.59
N ASP A 132 -4.48 1.52 -8.81
CA ASP A 132 -5.11 2.70 -9.42
C ASP A 132 -4.20 3.95 -9.38
N ALA A 133 -2.90 3.76 -9.70
CA ALA A 133 -1.85 4.79 -9.64
C ALA A 133 -1.55 5.35 -8.22
N LEU A 134 -2.23 4.88 -7.17
CA LEU A 134 -1.97 5.27 -5.79
C LEU A 134 -0.91 4.35 -5.17
N PRO A 135 0.22 4.87 -4.64
CA PRO A 135 1.22 4.05 -3.96
C PRO A 135 0.61 3.29 -2.79
N ILE A 136 0.78 1.97 -2.77
CA ILE A 136 0.29 1.08 -1.71
C ILE A 136 1.43 0.58 -0.85
N CYS A 137 2.57 0.26 -1.48
CA CYS A 137 3.66 -0.41 -0.82
C CYS A 137 5.01 0.06 -1.38
N HIS A 138 5.95 0.38 -0.51
CA HIS A 138 7.38 0.47 -0.80
C HIS A 138 8.00 -0.89 -0.47
N PHE A 139 8.78 -1.45 -1.39
CA PHE A 139 9.42 -2.76 -1.19
C PHE A 139 10.92 -2.71 -1.48
N ILE A 140 11.65 -3.60 -0.81
CA ILE A 140 13.06 -3.90 -1.05
C ILE A 140 13.18 -5.42 -1.02
N SER A 141 13.63 -6.01 -2.13
CA SER A 141 13.84 -7.45 -2.26
C SER A 141 15.30 -7.75 -2.51
N ALA A 142 15.90 -8.59 -1.69
CA ALA A 142 17.26 -9.11 -1.87
C ALA A 142 17.18 -10.55 -2.39
N LEU A 143 17.92 -10.85 -3.46
CA LEU A 143 17.94 -12.16 -4.12
C LEU A 143 19.40 -12.63 -4.28
N PRO A 144 19.70 -13.93 -4.16
CA PRO A 144 21.06 -14.46 -4.31
C PRO A 144 21.70 -14.12 -5.65
N ALA A 145 22.76 -13.29 -5.65
CA ALA A 145 23.37 -12.77 -6.88
C ALA A 145 24.00 -13.85 -7.74
N GLN A 146 24.67 -14.84 -7.14
CA GLN A 146 25.30 -15.92 -7.88
C GLN A 146 24.28 -16.84 -8.57
N ARG A 147 23.15 -17.10 -7.89
CA ARG A 147 22.07 -17.94 -8.44
C ARG A 147 21.32 -17.25 -9.57
N PHE A 148 21.14 -15.96 -9.50
CA PHE A 148 20.34 -15.16 -10.41
C PHE A 148 21.16 -14.11 -11.17
N ALA A 149 22.32 -14.52 -11.72
CA ALA A 149 23.30 -13.62 -12.32
C ALA A 149 22.70 -12.62 -13.35
N ASP A 150 21.74 -13.08 -14.15
CA ASP A 150 21.10 -12.27 -15.21
C ASP A 150 19.89 -11.45 -14.72
N LEU A 151 19.58 -11.47 -13.40
CA LEU A 151 18.45 -10.76 -12.86
C LEU A 151 18.44 -9.26 -13.18
N PRO A 152 19.56 -8.52 -13.04
CA PRO A 152 19.54 -7.08 -13.35
C PRO A 152 19.14 -6.79 -14.79
N GLN A 153 19.67 -7.52 -15.77
CA GLN A 153 19.37 -7.33 -17.20
C GLN A 153 17.90 -7.65 -17.52
N ILE A 154 17.38 -8.75 -16.96
CA ILE A 154 15.99 -9.15 -17.19
C ILE A 154 15.03 -8.12 -16.58
N MET A 155 15.35 -7.60 -15.38
CA MET A 155 14.54 -6.63 -14.67
C MET A 155 14.43 -5.26 -15.38
N GLU A 156 15.36 -4.92 -16.24
CA GLU A 156 15.27 -3.67 -17.05
C GLU A 156 14.00 -3.65 -17.92
N THR A 157 13.60 -4.80 -18.44
CA THR A 157 12.43 -4.95 -19.31
C THR A 157 11.20 -5.49 -18.57
N GLU A 158 11.34 -6.54 -17.77
CA GLU A 158 10.23 -7.23 -17.11
C GLU A 158 9.61 -6.42 -15.96
N ARG A 159 10.42 -5.68 -15.20
CA ARG A 159 9.99 -4.89 -14.03
C ARG A 159 9.13 -5.65 -13.01
N SER A 160 9.14 -6.99 -13.06
CA SER A 160 8.39 -7.90 -12.20
C SER A 160 9.30 -8.99 -11.67
N ILE A 161 9.52 -9.01 -10.37
CA ILE A 161 10.36 -10.04 -9.71
C ILE A 161 9.84 -11.44 -10.02
N SER A 162 8.52 -11.67 -9.94
CA SER A 162 7.95 -13.01 -10.21
C SER A 162 8.19 -13.48 -11.65
N LYS A 163 7.98 -12.59 -12.65
CA LYS A 163 8.26 -12.93 -14.06
C LYS A 163 9.76 -13.12 -14.32
N THR A 164 10.60 -12.31 -13.66
CA THR A 164 12.05 -12.46 -13.76
C THR A 164 12.51 -13.80 -13.19
N LEU A 165 11.99 -14.19 -12.02
CA LEU A 165 12.26 -15.50 -11.43
C LEU A 165 11.81 -16.66 -12.33
N GLU A 166 10.62 -16.53 -12.95
CA GLU A 166 10.12 -17.51 -13.92
C GLU A 166 11.08 -17.68 -15.12
N ARG A 167 11.57 -16.55 -15.69
CA ARG A 167 12.57 -16.57 -16.78
C ARG A 167 13.91 -17.17 -16.35
N LEU A 168 14.25 -17.08 -15.06
CA LEU A 168 15.46 -17.66 -14.46
C LEU A 168 15.23 -19.09 -13.97
N GLY A 169 14.11 -19.74 -14.36
CA GLY A 169 13.84 -21.15 -14.09
C GLY A 169 13.11 -21.41 -12.76
N VAL A 170 12.77 -20.38 -11.98
CA VAL A 170 11.98 -20.52 -10.76
C VAL A 170 10.51 -20.28 -11.09
N THR A 171 9.83 -21.33 -11.54
CA THR A 171 8.41 -21.25 -11.96
C THR A 171 7.43 -21.31 -10.81
N ASP A 172 7.83 -21.87 -9.67
CA ASP A 172 7.02 -21.94 -8.45
C ASP A 172 7.89 -21.68 -7.22
N TYR A 173 7.36 -20.87 -6.32
CA TYR A 173 7.96 -20.59 -5.02
C TYR A 173 6.87 -20.27 -4.00
N THR A 174 7.18 -20.48 -2.74
CA THR A 174 6.26 -20.25 -1.63
C THR A 174 6.86 -19.34 -0.58
N ARG A 175 5.98 -18.74 0.20
CA ARG A 175 6.32 -17.96 1.38
C ARG A 175 6.65 -18.90 2.53
N HIS A 176 7.93 -18.92 2.93
CA HIS A 176 8.37 -19.69 4.09
C HIS A 176 7.95 -19.00 5.40
N SER A 177 8.13 -17.70 5.47
CA SER A 177 7.76 -16.93 6.66
C SER A 177 7.39 -15.49 6.34
N THR A 178 6.54 -14.89 7.16
CA THR A 178 6.25 -13.46 7.15
C THR A 178 6.16 -12.96 8.59
N ARG A 179 6.99 -11.98 8.91
CA ARG A 179 6.90 -11.22 10.16
C ARG A 179 6.28 -9.86 9.88
N ILE A 180 5.26 -9.47 10.63
CA ILE A 180 4.55 -8.20 10.48
C ILE A 180 4.79 -7.34 11.71
N THR A 181 5.14 -6.09 11.51
CA THR A 181 5.32 -5.09 12.58
C THR A 181 4.67 -3.77 12.18
N ALA A 182 4.09 -3.07 13.15
CA ALA A 182 3.61 -1.72 12.95
C ALA A 182 4.79 -0.73 12.99
N THR A 183 4.75 0.27 12.10
CA THR A 183 5.72 1.36 12.07
C THR A 183 5.04 2.64 11.53
N ILE A 184 5.79 3.73 11.42
CA ILE A 184 5.30 4.98 10.87
C ILE A 184 6.14 5.42 9.67
N ALA A 185 5.53 6.16 8.75
CA ALA A 185 6.21 6.76 7.61
C ALA A 185 7.17 7.86 8.09
N LYS A 186 8.43 7.80 7.65
CA LYS A 186 9.47 8.80 7.97
C LYS A 186 10.31 9.11 6.73
N GLY A 187 10.77 10.36 6.65
CA GLY A 187 11.72 10.84 5.64
C GLY A 187 11.33 10.46 4.20
N PRO A 188 12.28 9.98 3.39
CA PRO A 188 12.02 9.71 1.96
C PRO A 188 10.87 8.72 1.71
N ARG A 189 10.63 7.76 2.64
CA ARG A 189 9.54 6.78 2.48
C ARG A 189 8.17 7.43 2.51
N ALA A 190 7.95 8.44 3.35
CA ALA A 190 6.70 9.19 3.36
C ALA A 190 6.43 9.84 1.99
N GLY A 191 7.45 10.46 1.40
CA GLY A 191 7.36 11.04 0.05
C GLY A 191 7.10 10.01 -1.04
N MET A 192 7.82 8.88 -1.05
CA MET A 192 7.65 7.80 -2.02
C MET A 192 6.23 7.20 -1.95
N LEU A 193 5.68 7.04 -0.76
CA LEU A 193 4.34 6.51 -0.54
C LEU A 193 3.24 7.57 -0.67
N LYS A 194 3.60 8.84 -0.86
CA LYS A 194 2.67 9.99 -0.90
C LYS A 194 1.75 10.01 0.32
N VAL A 195 2.35 9.93 1.50
CA VAL A 195 1.68 10.05 2.80
C VAL A 195 2.39 11.08 3.67
N SER A 196 1.71 11.57 4.69
CA SER A 196 2.32 12.45 5.69
C SER A 196 3.33 11.68 6.55
N GLU A 197 4.37 12.37 7.04
CA GLU A 197 5.20 11.80 8.11
C GLU A 197 4.33 11.45 9.33
N GLY A 198 4.63 10.32 9.95
CA GLY A 198 3.83 9.79 11.04
C GLY A 198 2.64 8.90 10.62
N SER A 199 2.32 8.83 9.31
CA SER A 199 1.26 7.93 8.82
C SER A 199 1.56 6.47 9.19
N PRO A 200 0.54 5.67 9.59
CA PRO A 200 0.74 4.28 9.98
C PRO A 200 1.13 3.41 8.79
N LEU A 201 2.13 2.57 8.98
CA LEU A 201 2.58 1.57 8.01
C LEU A 201 2.60 0.19 8.65
N LEU A 202 2.26 -0.82 7.88
CA LEU A 202 2.52 -2.23 8.19
C LEU A 202 3.84 -2.63 7.51
N ARG A 203 4.86 -2.92 8.30
CA ARG A 203 6.14 -3.45 7.79
C ARG A 203 6.08 -4.96 7.80
N THR A 204 6.34 -5.56 6.65
CA THR A 204 6.53 -7.01 6.54
C THR A 204 7.98 -7.33 6.24
N GLU A 205 8.43 -8.42 6.81
CA GLU A 205 9.72 -9.07 6.55
C GLU A 205 9.44 -10.53 6.20
N ALA A 206 9.91 -10.96 5.04
CA ALA A 206 9.46 -12.21 4.48
C ALA A 206 10.57 -12.97 3.77
N ILE A 207 10.54 -14.29 3.86
CA ILE A 207 11.45 -15.20 3.15
C ILE A 207 10.62 -16.05 2.18
N ASN A 208 11.00 -16.03 0.92
CA ASN A 208 10.46 -16.93 -0.10
C ASN A 208 11.47 -18.06 -0.37
N VAL A 209 10.94 -19.26 -0.57
CA VAL A 209 11.71 -20.47 -0.89
C VAL A 209 11.20 -21.10 -2.18
N ASP A 210 12.09 -21.74 -2.92
CA ASP A 210 11.72 -22.55 -4.08
C ASP A 210 11.09 -23.90 -3.68
N ARG A 211 10.88 -24.78 -4.66
CA ARG A 211 10.28 -26.11 -4.45
C ARG A 211 11.12 -27.01 -3.57
N ASP A 212 12.45 -26.82 -3.56
CA ASP A 212 13.40 -27.60 -2.78
C ASP A 212 13.62 -27.02 -1.38
N GLY A 213 12.92 -25.95 -1.05
CA GLY A 213 13.03 -25.24 0.23
C GLY A 213 14.23 -24.29 0.30
N ALA A 214 14.97 -24.09 -0.80
CA ALA A 214 16.10 -23.17 -0.79
C ALA A 214 15.62 -21.70 -0.82
N PRO A 215 16.15 -20.82 0.05
CA PRO A 215 15.80 -19.41 0.05
C PRO A 215 16.16 -18.70 -1.27
N ILE A 216 15.22 -17.96 -1.82
CA ILE A 216 15.40 -17.26 -3.11
C ILE A 216 15.19 -15.75 -2.99
N GLU A 217 14.49 -15.30 -1.97
CA GLU A 217 14.19 -13.88 -1.77
C GLU A 217 14.01 -13.57 -0.29
N TYR A 218 14.69 -12.53 0.18
CA TYR A 218 14.42 -11.86 1.44
C TYR A 218 13.79 -10.50 1.12
N GLY A 219 12.54 -10.32 1.51
CA GLY A 219 11.73 -9.16 1.16
C GLY A 219 11.33 -8.31 2.36
N LEU A 220 11.55 -7.00 2.24
CA LEU A 220 11.01 -6.00 3.15
C LEU A 220 9.95 -5.20 2.42
N SER A 221 8.79 -5.01 3.05
CA SER A 221 7.72 -4.20 2.47
C SER A 221 7.08 -3.31 3.53
N TRP A 222 6.70 -2.10 3.12
CA TRP A 222 6.01 -1.13 3.95
C TRP A 222 4.71 -0.76 3.27
N PHE A 223 3.63 -1.31 3.77
CA PHE A 223 2.28 -1.06 3.27
C PHE A 223 1.65 0.13 3.98
N VAL A 224 0.96 0.98 3.24
CA VAL A 224 0.20 2.09 3.82
C VAL A 224 -1.05 1.54 4.51
N GLY A 225 -1.15 1.70 5.83
CA GLY A 225 -2.20 1.10 6.65
C GLY A 225 -3.61 1.51 6.25
N ASP A 226 -3.80 2.74 5.78
CA ASP A 226 -5.10 3.24 5.34
C ASP A 226 -5.49 2.73 3.93
N ARG A 227 -4.57 2.07 3.21
CA ARG A 227 -4.79 1.61 1.83
C ARG A 227 -4.81 0.10 1.68
N VAL A 228 -4.29 -0.64 2.68
CA VAL A 228 -4.15 -2.10 2.65
C VAL A 228 -4.46 -2.69 4.01
N ALA A 229 -5.30 -3.71 4.02
CA ALA A 229 -5.45 -4.65 5.13
C ALA A 229 -4.71 -5.94 4.78
N LEU A 230 -3.84 -6.40 5.67
CA LEU A 230 -3.14 -7.68 5.52
C LEU A 230 -3.97 -8.78 6.19
N THR A 231 -4.51 -9.69 5.37
CA THR A 231 -5.38 -10.78 5.83
C THR A 231 -4.63 -12.12 5.79
N VAL A 232 -4.65 -12.84 6.90
CA VAL A 232 -4.19 -14.22 7.00
C VAL A 232 -5.42 -15.12 7.03
N ALA A 233 -5.69 -15.85 5.94
CA ALA A 233 -6.71 -16.90 5.95
C ALA A 233 -6.09 -18.19 6.50
N ASN A 234 -6.73 -18.79 7.47
CA ASN A 234 -6.44 -20.18 7.84
C ASN A 234 -7.13 -21.06 6.80
N ASP A 235 -6.37 -21.61 5.87
CA ASP A 235 -6.86 -22.73 5.06
C ASP A 235 -7.15 -23.85 6.05
N GLY A 236 -8.43 -24.01 6.39
CA GLY A 236 -8.88 -25.05 7.30
C GLY A 236 -8.44 -26.42 6.76
N HIS A 237 -7.82 -27.19 7.64
CA HIS A 237 -7.51 -28.60 7.43
C HIS A 237 -8.79 -29.40 7.33
#